data_491721f43f721e7023fc60accd3e9d34
#
_entry.id   491721f43f721e7023fc60accd3e9d34
#
_cell.length_a   1.000
_cell.length_b   1.000
_cell.length_c   1.000
_cell.angle_alpha   90.00
_cell.angle_beta   90.00
_cell.angle_gamma   90.00
#
_symmetry.space_group_name_H-M   'P 1'
#
loop_
_entity.id
_entity.type
_entity.pdbx_description
1 polymer ?
#
loop_
_entity_poly.entity_id
_entity_poly.type
_entity_poly.pdbx_seq_one_letter_code
_entity_poly.pdbx_strand_id
1 'polypeptide(L)'
;MSKIYDLPLYFNLVRRYVIFCFKRYYGEIIVIGKENIPADSPVIFAPNHTNALMDAIAVHAVVPYSLPLIFLARADIFRNKTAARFLRYAKIMPAFRMRDGIENLGKNSEIFDMCVEILDNNNALGIMPEGNQEVERKLRPLVKGIFRIAFAAQQKHGINPAVKIVPVGLDFGDIIKSNKHIIIQIGKPIEVSDYMELYSENPVLATNAIKDKLRTDLIDLSLNLDSKENYECFESAVKITEKAMLDDLKLADNTLNRFKARQKIAEKLINIEDENTDIILKINALCIDLEKEMVHLGLKPVALKRKESSLMAIILEGLFLLFLTPVFVTGFLLNFLPFFSPVYIRKNVFKAQFEGFFSSLQFGLGIITFPVFYTIQTLLFGLISGLSGLWIAAFFFAQFPLGKLSLLIYKRFRKWIGKVRYKTLSKRNSPDLKNVINLRTQIIDLVLGK
;
A
#
# COMPACT_ATOMS: atom_id res chain seq x y z
N MET A 1 15.20 -10.45 -31.84
CA MET A 1 14.28 -10.62 -30.67
C MET A 1 14.05 -9.25 -30.04
N SER A 2 12.80 -8.93 -29.66
CA SER A 2 12.53 -7.67 -28.94
C SER A 2 13.25 -7.70 -27.58
N LYS A 3 13.88 -6.57 -27.23
CA LYS A 3 14.54 -6.43 -25.93
C LYS A 3 13.49 -6.26 -24.82
N ILE A 4 13.84 -6.61 -23.57
CA ILE A 4 12.88 -6.55 -22.44
C ILE A 4 12.38 -5.12 -22.19
N TYR A 5 13.16 -4.13 -22.52
CA TYR A 5 12.84 -2.71 -22.36
C TYR A 5 12.09 -2.08 -23.55
N ASP A 6 11.82 -2.82 -24.63
CA ASP A 6 10.96 -2.34 -25.71
C ASP A 6 9.53 -2.11 -25.19
N LEU A 7 8.89 -1.02 -25.60
CA LEU A 7 7.52 -0.66 -25.20
C LEU A 7 6.53 -0.83 -26.38
N PRO A 8 6.16 -2.08 -26.73
CA PRO A 8 5.18 -2.30 -27.77
C PRO A 8 3.80 -1.73 -27.37
N LEU A 9 3.02 -1.32 -28.35
CA LEU A 9 1.72 -0.67 -28.14
C LEU A 9 0.80 -1.46 -27.19
N TYR A 10 0.74 -2.78 -27.36
CA TYR A 10 -0.11 -3.64 -26.54
C TYR A 10 0.29 -3.61 -25.04
N PHE A 11 1.61 -3.50 -24.73
CA PHE A 11 2.07 -3.39 -23.36
C PHE A 11 1.59 -2.08 -22.72
N ASN A 12 1.69 -0.97 -23.46
CA ASN A 12 1.22 0.33 -22.98
C ASN A 12 -0.30 0.36 -22.77
N LEU A 13 -1.08 -0.31 -23.63
CA LEU A 13 -2.52 -0.44 -23.45
C LEU A 13 -2.86 -1.22 -22.17
N VAL A 14 -2.20 -2.37 -21.95
CA VAL A 14 -2.39 -3.18 -20.74
C VAL A 14 -1.93 -2.40 -19.50
N ARG A 15 -0.79 -1.73 -19.55
CA ARG A 15 -0.31 -0.87 -18.45
C ARG A 15 -1.33 0.22 -18.10
N ARG A 16 -1.91 0.90 -19.12
CA ARG A 16 -2.95 1.93 -18.90
C ARG A 16 -4.19 1.33 -18.24
N TYR A 17 -4.64 0.15 -18.69
CA TYR A 17 -5.78 -0.55 -18.12
C TYR A 17 -5.52 -0.97 -16.66
N VAL A 18 -4.36 -1.56 -16.36
CA VAL A 18 -3.97 -1.95 -15.01
C VAL A 18 -3.91 -0.73 -14.07
N ILE A 19 -3.30 0.38 -14.52
CA ILE A 19 -3.24 1.62 -13.75
C ILE A 19 -4.63 2.24 -13.56
N PHE A 20 -5.48 2.18 -14.58
CA PHE A 20 -6.89 2.60 -14.44
C PHE A 20 -7.60 1.79 -13.34
N CYS A 21 -7.49 0.46 -13.35
CA CYS A 21 -8.05 -0.42 -12.33
C CYS A 21 -7.45 -0.13 -10.95
N PHE A 22 -6.13 0.09 -10.86
CA PHE A 22 -5.44 0.45 -9.63
C PHE A 22 -6.00 1.74 -9.02
N LYS A 23 -6.19 2.78 -9.83
CA LYS A 23 -6.81 4.04 -9.40
C LYS A 23 -8.26 3.86 -8.93
N ARG A 24 -8.96 2.83 -9.40
CA ARG A 24 -10.33 2.50 -8.95
C ARG A 24 -10.35 1.58 -7.74
N TYR A 25 -9.29 0.80 -7.54
CA TYR A 25 -9.14 -0.08 -6.38
C TYR A 25 -8.92 0.72 -5.09
N TYR A 26 -8.10 1.77 -5.13
CA TYR A 26 -7.91 2.69 -4.01
C TYR A 26 -8.96 3.80 -3.99
N GLY A 27 -9.31 4.28 -2.79
CA GLY A 27 -10.27 5.38 -2.58
C GLY A 27 -9.64 6.75 -2.78
N GLU A 28 -8.37 6.87 -2.42
CA GLU A 28 -7.58 8.10 -2.51
C GLU A 28 -6.12 7.72 -2.83
N ILE A 29 -5.52 8.43 -3.77
CA ILE A 29 -4.10 8.28 -4.12
C ILE A 29 -3.44 9.64 -3.99
N ILE A 30 -2.47 9.75 -3.10
CA ILE A 30 -1.68 10.95 -2.87
C ILE A 30 -0.27 10.69 -3.40
N VAL A 31 0.20 11.55 -4.30
CA VAL A 31 1.55 11.47 -4.87
C VAL A 31 2.32 12.74 -4.50
N ILE A 32 3.52 12.56 -3.95
CA ILE A 32 4.39 13.65 -3.52
C ILE A 32 5.77 13.43 -4.14
N GLY A 33 6.44 14.51 -4.55
CA GLY A 33 7.80 14.45 -5.09
C GLY A 33 7.88 13.87 -6.50
N LYS A 34 6.80 13.93 -7.29
CA LYS A 34 6.80 13.43 -8.67
C LYS A 34 7.84 14.13 -9.54
N GLU A 35 8.16 15.36 -9.24
CA GLU A 35 9.20 16.18 -9.84
C GLU A 35 10.61 15.61 -9.64
N ASN A 36 10.80 14.75 -8.67
CA ASN A 36 12.07 14.08 -8.39
C ASN A 36 12.36 12.89 -9.33
N ILE A 37 11.42 12.52 -10.21
CA ILE A 37 11.66 11.46 -11.19
C ILE A 37 12.57 12.01 -12.28
N PRO A 38 13.80 11.46 -12.44
CA PRO A 38 14.73 11.93 -13.49
C PRO A 38 14.17 11.65 -14.89
N ALA A 39 14.31 12.62 -15.80
CA ALA A 39 13.84 12.48 -17.18
C ALA A 39 14.86 11.79 -18.09
N ASP A 40 16.16 12.12 -17.91
CA ASP A 40 17.22 11.81 -18.87
C ASP A 40 18.41 11.10 -18.21
N SER A 41 18.15 10.21 -17.26
CA SER A 41 19.20 9.47 -16.55
C SER A 41 18.76 8.01 -16.33
N PRO A 42 19.69 7.05 -16.25
CA PRO A 42 19.39 5.70 -15.78
C PRO A 42 18.87 5.74 -14.34
N VAL A 43 17.76 5.06 -14.06
CA VAL A 43 17.09 5.15 -12.75
C VAL A 43 16.87 3.78 -12.14
N ILE A 44 17.17 3.65 -10.85
CA ILE A 44 16.74 2.52 -10.02
C ILE A 44 15.73 3.05 -9.01
N PHE A 45 14.44 2.74 -9.19
CA PHE A 45 13.43 3.00 -8.18
C PHE A 45 13.54 1.98 -7.05
N ALA A 46 13.66 2.46 -5.83
CA ALA A 46 13.87 1.67 -4.62
C ALA A 46 12.69 1.86 -3.63
N PRO A 47 11.54 1.21 -3.85
CA PRO A 47 10.41 1.31 -2.92
C PRO A 47 10.58 0.41 -1.70
N ASN A 48 10.02 0.81 -0.53
CA ASN A 48 9.79 -0.11 0.57
C ASN A 48 8.77 -1.19 0.16
N HIS A 49 8.81 -2.38 0.80
CA HIS A 49 8.14 -3.58 0.29
C HIS A 49 7.19 -4.24 1.31
N THR A 50 5.92 -3.82 1.31
CA THR A 50 4.90 -4.32 2.24
C THR A 50 3.72 -5.02 1.55
N ASN A 51 3.49 -4.79 0.24
CA ASN A 51 2.25 -5.19 -0.44
C ASN A 51 2.48 -5.84 -1.82
N ALA A 52 3.51 -6.65 -1.94
CA ALA A 52 3.82 -7.49 -3.11
C ALA A 52 3.68 -6.74 -4.46
N LEU A 53 2.82 -7.26 -5.36
CA LEU A 53 2.57 -6.68 -6.69
C LEU A 53 2.02 -5.25 -6.63
N MET A 54 1.28 -4.90 -5.56
CA MET A 54 0.69 -3.58 -5.44
C MET A 54 1.75 -2.48 -5.27
N ASP A 55 2.90 -2.80 -4.66
CA ASP A 55 4.04 -1.89 -4.55
C ASP A 55 4.61 -1.55 -5.94
N ALA A 56 4.83 -2.58 -6.77
CA ALA A 56 5.32 -2.39 -8.14
C ALA A 56 4.33 -1.58 -9.00
N ILE A 57 3.02 -1.87 -8.88
CA ILE A 57 1.98 -1.12 -9.62
C ILE A 57 1.90 0.33 -9.14
N ALA A 58 2.12 0.60 -7.85
CA ALA A 58 2.15 1.96 -7.30
C ALA A 58 3.27 2.78 -7.95
N VAL A 59 4.47 2.22 -8.12
CA VAL A 59 5.58 2.87 -8.84
C VAL A 59 5.24 3.05 -10.32
N HIS A 60 4.69 2.02 -10.99
CA HIS A 60 4.24 2.13 -12.37
C HIS A 60 3.16 3.20 -12.59
N ALA A 61 2.36 3.51 -11.56
CA ALA A 61 1.30 4.51 -11.65
C ALA A 61 1.80 5.95 -11.67
N VAL A 62 3.04 6.19 -11.21
CA VAL A 62 3.64 7.54 -11.13
C VAL A 62 4.74 7.76 -12.16
N VAL A 63 5.38 6.71 -12.65
CA VAL A 63 6.45 6.77 -13.67
C VAL A 63 5.84 7.05 -15.05
N PRO A 64 6.45 7.93 -15.88
CA PRO A 64 5.99 8.22 -17.23
C PRO A 64 5.81 6.96 -18.09
N TYR A 65 4.82 6.96 -18.99
CA TYR A 65 4.58 5.81 -19.89
C TYR A 65 5.68 5.63 -20.94
N SER A 66 6.44 6.68 -21.23
CA SER A 66 7.59 6.65 -22.14
C SER A 66 8.82 5.99 -21.52
N LEU A 67 8.91 5.90 -20.20
CA LEU A 67 10.04 5.29 -19.51
C LEU A 67 9.76 3.80 -19.28
N PRO A 68 10.53 2.89 -19.92
CA PRO A 68 10.49 1.47 -19.62
C PRO A 68 10.93 1.23 -18.18
N LEU A 69 10.07 0.56 -17.41
CA LEU A 69 10.36 0.20 -16.02
C LEU A 69 10.28 -1.31 -15.87
N ILE A 70 11.41 -1.92 -15.54
CA ILE A 70 11.56 -3.36 -15.38
C ILE A 70 11.76 -3.68 -13.90
N PHE A 71 10.89 -4.53 -13.34
CA PHE A 71 11.01 -4.95 -11.94
C PHE A 71 11.80 -6.25 -11.81
N LEU A 72 12.56 -6.35 -10.71
CA LEU A 72 13.12 -7.61 -10.25
C LEU A 72 12.20 -8.24 -9.22
N ALA A 73 11.92 -9.53 -9.37
CA ALA A 73 11.14 -10.30 -8.42
C ALA A 73 11.80 -11.65 -8.14
N ARG A 74 11.46 -12.27 -7.02
CA ARG A 74 12.04 -13.55 -6.58
C ARG A 74 11.90 -14.63 -7.65
N ALA A 75 12.97 -15.38 -7.91
CA ALA A 75 12.99 -16.43 -8.94
C ALA A 75 12.01 -17.58 -8.65
N ASP A 76 11.65 -17.83 -7.39
CA ASP A 76 10.71 -18.90 -7.03
C ASP A 76 9.30 -18.70 -7.59
N ILE A 77 8.85 -17.46 -7.82
CA ILE A 77 7.55 -17.19 -8.46
C ILE A 77 7.54 -17.53 -9.96
N PHE A 78 8.70 -17.71 -10.59
CA PHE A 78 8.83 -18.11 -12.00
C PHE A 78 8.84 -19.63 -12.20
N ARG A 79 8.73 -20.45 -11.14
CA ARG A 79 8.68 -21.92 -11.26
C ARG A 79 7.48 -22.41 -12.07
N ASN A 80 6.34 -21.75 -11.94
CA ASN A 80 5.17 -22.03 -12.75
C ASN A 80 5.33 -21.40 -14.14
N LYS A 81 5.30 -22.21 -15.21
CA LYS A 81 5.51 -21.76 -16.60
C LYS A 81 4.52 -20.68 -17.04
N THR A 82 3.25 -20.79 -16.64
CA THR A 82 2.21 -19.79 -16.96
C THR A 82 2.46 -18.47 -16.23
N ALA A 83 2.76 -18.54 -14.93
CA ALA A 83 3.13 -17.36 -14.16
C ALA A 83 4.39 -16.70 -14.73
N ALA A 84 5.43 -17.48 -15.07
CA ALA A 84 6.66 -16.98 -15.65
C ALA A 84 6.43 -16.24 -16.99
N ARG A 85 5.54 -16.76 -17.85
CA ARG A 85 5.17 -16.09 -19.11
C ARG A 85 4.49 -14.76 -18.84
N PHE A 86 3.53 -14.73 -17.91
CA PHE A 86 2.83 -13.51 -17.53
C PHE A 86 3.76 -12.46 -16.90
N LEU A 87 4.66 -12.88 -15.99
CA LEU A 87 5.61 -11.99 -15.34
C LEU A 87 6.59 -11.35 -16.34
N ARG A 88 7.12 -12.16 -17.29
CA ARG A 88 7.98 -11.62 -18.35
C ARG A 88 7.23 -10.64 -19.27
N TYR A 89 5.96 -10.95 -19.58
CA TYR A 89 5.11 -10.02 -20.31
C TYR A 89 4.89 -8.72 -19.55
N ALA A 90 4.74 -8.79 -18.23
CA ALA A 90 4.66 -7.64 -17.34
C ALA A 90 6.00 -6.94 -17.09
N LYS A 91 7.07 -7.31 -17.81
CA LYS A 91 8.45 -6.78 -17.67
C LYS A 91 9.02 -6.99 -16.26
N ILE A 92 8.77 -8.17 -15.71
CA ILE A 92 9.33 -8.60 -14.43
C ILE A 92 10.38 -9.68 -14.70
N MET A 93 11.59 -9.47 -14.17
CA MET A 93 12.73 -10.40 -14.30
C MET A 93 12.93 -11.18 -13.00
N PRO A 94 13.41 -12.43 -13.07
CA PRO A 94 13.75 -13.20 -11.88
C PRO A 94 15.03 -12.67 -11.22
N ALA A 95 15.08 -12.67 -9.90
CA ALA A 95 16.29 -12.47 -9.10
C ALA A 95 16.50 -13.71 -8.22
N PHE A 96 17.63 -14.37 -8.37
CA PHE A 96 17.99 -15.56 -7.60
C PHE A 96 18.74 -15.14 -6.33
N ARG A 97 18.41 -15.78 -5.20
CA ARG A 97 19.09 -15.57 -3.92
C ARG A 97 20.08 -16.71 -3.68
N MET A 98 21.11 -16.47 -2.86
CA MET A 98 22.10 -17.51 -2.55
C MET A 98 21.45 -18.80 -2.03
N ARG A 99 20.37 -18.69 -1.27
CA ARG A 99 19.60 -19.86 -0.77
C ARG A 99 18.80 -20.60 -1.85
N ASP A 100 18.70 -20.07 -3.06
CA ASP A 100 17.98 -20.72 -4.16
C ASP A 100 18.86 -21.76 -4.90
N GLY A 101 20.11 -21.98 -4.44
CA GLY A 101 21.05 -23.01 -4.90
C GLY A 101 22.24 -22.45 -5.67
N ILE A 102 23.40 -23.11 -5.50
CA ILE A 102 24.68 -22.73 -6.14
C ILE A 102 24.61 -22.84 -7.66
N GLU A 103 23.82 -23.77 -8.19
CA GLU A 103 23.57 -23.98 -9.63
C GLU A 103 22.97 -22.73 -10.32
N ASN A 104 22.38 -21.80 -9.56
CA ASN A 104 21.77 -20.59 -10.09
C ASN A 104 22.69 -19.36 -10.06
N LEU A 105 23.95 -19.52 -9.61
CA LEU A 105 24.93 -18.41 -9.59
C LEU A 105 25.25 -17.90 -11.00
N GLY A 106 25.38 -18.81 -11.99
CA GLY A 106 25.58 -18.42 -13.40
C GLY A 106 24.39 -17.59 -13.93
N LYS A 107 23.15 -17.98 -13.61
CA LYS A 107 21.96 -17.24 -14.01
C LYS A 107 21.89 -15.85 -13.35
N ASN A 108 22.41 -15.70 -12.14
CA ASN A 108 22.51 -14.39 -11.51
C ASN A 108 23.46 -13.45 -12.23
N SER A 109 24.56 -13.95 -12.80
CA SER A 109 25.45 -13.13 -13.63
C SER A 109 24.73 -12.60 -14.87
N GLU A 110 24.02 -13.46 -15.60
CA GLU A 110 23.23 -13.04 -16.78
C GLU A 110 22.18 -11.98 -16.43
N ILE A 111 21.46 -12.15 -15.31
CA ILE A 111 20.47 -11.19 -14.84
C ILE A 111 21.13 -9.87 -14.41
N PHE A 112 22.27 -9.95 -13.76
CA PHE A 112 23.07 -8.79 -13.38
C PHE A 112 23.51 -7.98 -14.60
N ASP A 113 24.09 -8.66 -15.61
CA ASP A 113 24.54 -8.05 -16.85
C ASP A 113 23.37 -7.40 -17.61
N MET A 114 22.21 -8.06 -17.61
CA MET A 114 20.98 -7.51 -18.19
C MET A 114 20.49 -6.26 -17.44
N CYS A 115 20.59 -6.23 -16.10
CA CYS A 115 20.27 -5.03 -15.33
C CYS A 115 21.19 -3.85 -15.69
N VAL A 116 22.49 -4.13 -15.83
CA VAL A 116 23.47 -3.12 -16.25
C VAL A 116 23.17 -2.65 -17.69
N GLU A 117 22.80 -3.55 -18.61
CA GLU A 117 22.41 -3.19 -19.99
C GLU A 117 21.15 -2.29 -20.01
N ILE A 118 20.15 -2.60 -19.18
CA ILE A 118 18.92 -1.80 -19.08
C ILE A 118 19.25 -0.36 -18.67
N LEU A 119 20.09 -0.19 -17.65
CA LEU A 119 20.50 1.14 -17.18
C LEU A 119 21.39 1.86 -18.19
N ASP A 120 22.31 1.14 -18.84
CA ASP A 120 23.19 1.68 -19.90
C ASP A 120 22.40 2.24 -21.10
N ASN A 121 21.19 1.75 -21.32
CA ASN A 121 20.25 2.26 -22.33
C ASN A 121 19.25 3.30 -21.76
N ASN A 122 19.58 3.99 -20.69
CA ASN A 122 18.75 5.04 -20.03
C ASN A 122 17.34 4.58 -19.66
N ASN A 123 17.17 3.30 -19.31
CA ASN A 123 15.91 2.76 -18.85
C ASN A 123 15.87 2.65 -17.31
N ALA A 124 14.71 2.27 -16.78
CA ALA A 124 14.52 2.19 -15.34
C ALA A 124 14.42 0.75 -14.84
N LEU A 125 14.99 0.51 -13.67
CA LEU A 125 14.78 -0.68 -12.86
C LEU A 125 13.92 -0.37 -11.65
N GLY A 126 13.07 -1.31 -11.26
CA GLY A 126 12.39 -1.33 -9.96
C GLY A 126 12.97 -2.46 -9.11
N ILE A 127 13.61 -2.11 -8.02
CA ILE A 127 14.25 -3.09 -7.14
C ILE A 127 13.78 -2.82 -5.70
N MET A 128 13.12 -3.81 -5.10
CA MET A 128 12.74 -3.76 -3.69
C MET A 128 14.00 -3.97 -2.83
N PRO A 129 14.54 -2.92 -2.17
CA PRO A 129 15.86 -2.99 -1.56
C PRO A 129 15.91 -3.91 -0.33
N GLU A 130 14.77 -4.27 0.23
CA GLU A 130 14.63 -5.20 1.36
C GLU A 130 14.78 -6.69 0.95
N GLY A 131 14.65 -6.99 -0.35
CA GLY A 131 14.83 -8.35 -0.89
C GLY A 131 13.79 -9.38 -0.46
N ASN A 132 12.92 -9.07 0.47
CA ASN A 132 11.79 -9.87 0.93
C ASN A 132 10.66 -8.93 1.38
N GLN A 133 9.43 -9.42 1.52
CA GLN A 133 8.31 -8.61 1.97
C GLN A 133 7.75 -9.11 3.29
N GLU A 134 7.21 -8.19 4.09
CA GLU A 134 6.40 -8.48 5.27
C GLU A 134 5.24 -7.49 5.36
N VAL A 135 4.22 -7.82 6.16
CA VAL A 135 3.05 -6.96 6.34
C VAL A 135 3.30 -5.85 7.36
N GLU A 136 4.36 -5.97 8.14
CA GLU A 136 4.75 -4.97 9.14
C GLU A 136 5.24 -3.68 8.48
N ARG A 137 4.91 -2.57 9.11
CA ARG A 137 5.39 -1.23 8.74
C ARG A 137 6.75 -0.96 9.39
N LYS A 138 7.69 -1.83 9.14
CA LYS A 138 9.07 -1.77 9.62
C LYS A 138 10.00 -1.97 8.44
N LEU A 139 10.90 -1.01 8.22
CA LEU A 139 11.90 -1.10 7.16
C LEU A 139 12.98 -2.11 7.54
N ARG A 140 13.10 -3.15 6.76
CA ARG A 140 14.08 -4.21 6.97
C ARG A 140 15.48 -3.82 6.49
N PRO A 141 16.51 -4.59 6.87
CA PRO A 141 17.86 -4.39 6.36
C PRO A 141 17.89 -4.43 4.84
N LEU A 142 18.57 -3.46 4.22
CA LEU A 142 18.68 -3.38 2.77
C LEU A 142 19.73 -4.37 2.25
N VAL A 143 19.41 -5.06 1.14
CA VAL A 143 20.30 -6.04 0.50
C VAL A 143 21.30 -5.35 -0.43
N LYS A 144 22.52 -5.93 -0.55
CA LYS A 144 23.62 -5.34 -1.32
C LYS A 144 23.42 -5.37 -2.84
N GLY A 145 22.49 -6.17 -3.35
CA GLY A 145 22.29 -6.40 -4.79
C GLY A 145 22.02 -5.13 -5.59
N ILE A 146 21.15 -4.26 -5.09
CA ILE A 146 20.80 -3.00 -5.73
C ILE A 146 22.03 -2.08 -5.92
N PHE A 147 22.89 -1.99 -4.90
CA PHE A 147 24.08 -1.13 -4.93
C PHE A 147 25.14 -1.66 -5.88
N ARG A 148 25.34 -2.99 -5.91
CA ARG A 148 26.26 -3.63 -6.87
C ARG A 148 25.84 -3.35 -8.31
N ILE A 149 24.56 -3.45 -8.64
CA ILE A 149 24.00 -3.10 -9.96
C ILE A 149 24.26 -1.63 -10.25
N ALA A 150 23.98 -0.75 -9.29
CA ALA A 150 24.14 0.69 -9.45
C ALA A 150 25.60 1.09 -9.75
N PHE A 151 26.55 0.59 -8.97
CA PHE A 151 27.98 0.87 -9.19
C PHE A 151 28.50 0.30 -10.51
N ALA A 152 28.14 -0.95 -10.86
CA ALA A 152 28.55 -1.55 -12.11
C ALA A 152 27.98 -0.81 -13.34
N ALA A 153 26.72 -0.38 -13.25
CA ALA A 153 26.10 0.44 -14.29
C ALA A 153 26.80 1.80 -14.40
N GLN A 154 27.14 2.46 -13.28
CA GLN A 154 27.85 3.72 -13.28
C GLN A 154 29.24 3.61 -13.89
N GLN A 155 29.98 2.54 -13.59
CA GLN A 155 31.29 2.29 -14.19
C GLN A 155 31.20 2.10 -15.71
N LYS A 156 30.17 1.40 -16.20
CA LYS A 156 29.96 1.15 -17.62
C LYS A 156 29.47 2.39 -18.37
N HIS A 157 28.50 3.11 -17.76
CA HIS A 157 27.85 4.28 -18.38
C HIS A 157 28.72 5.54 -18.38
N GLY A 158 29.73 5.61 -17.50
CA GLY A 158 30.55 6.81 -17.30
C GLY A 158 29.87 7.81 -16.35
N ILE A 159 30.33 9.07 -16.38
CA ILE A 159 29.90 10.08 -15.40
C ILE A 159 28.60 10.78 -15.82
N ASN A 160 28.33 10.94 -17.10
CA ASN A 160 27.17 11.69 -17.63
C ASN A 160 26.34 10.88 -18.62
N PRO A 161 25.03 10.71 -18.35
CA PRO A 161 24.33 11.07 -17.11
C PRO A 161 24.61 10.05 -15.99
N ALA A 162 24.65 10.54 -14.74
CA ALA A 162 24.85 9.67 -13.59
C ALA A 162 23.67 8.69 -13.38
N VAL A 163 23.98 7.47 -12.95
CA VAL A 163 22.98 6.51 -12.48
C VAL A 163 22.38 7.02 -11.18
N LYS A 164 21.05 7.02 -11.06
CA LYS A 164 20.32 7.56 -9.90
C LYS A 164 19.53 6.49 -9.21
N ILE A 165 19.63 6.43 -7.87
CA ILE A 165 18.73 5.63 -7.04
C ILE A 165 17.65 6.56 -6.48
N VAL A 166 16.38 6.28 -6.79
CA VAL A 166 15.23 7.06 -6.34
C VAL A 166 14.51 6.31 -5.23
N PRO A 167 14.62 6.76 -3.97
CA PRO A 167 13.85 6.17 -2.87
C PRO A 167 12.36 6.46 -3.05
N VAL A 168 11.50 5.44 -2.83
CA VAL A 168 10.05 5.59 -2.92
C VAL A 168 9.40 5.07 -1.64
N GLY A 169 8.75 5.96 -0.89
CA GLY A 169 7.96 5.61 0.28
C GLY A 169 6.52 5.26 -0.11
N LEU A 170 6.06 4.08 0.27
CA LEU A 170 4.69 3.61 0.06
C LEU A 170 4.00 3.41 1.41
N ASP A 171 2.88 4.11 1.65
CA ASP A 171 2.01 3.88 2.80
C ASP A 171 0.61 3.51 2.35
N PHE A 172 0.17 2.32 2.71
CA PHE A 172 -1.18 1.81 2.44
C PHE A 172 -2.04 2.00 3.69
N GLY A 173 -3.20 2.63 3.55
CA GLY A 173 -4.14 2.77 4.66
C GLY A 173 -4.67 1.43 5.19
N ASP A 174 -4.62 0.39 4.35
CA ASP A 174 -4.87 -1.02 4.70
C ASP A 174 -4.27 -1.86 3.56
N ILE A 175 -3.44 -2.83 3.90
CA ILE A 175 -2.75 -3.67 2.90
C ILE A 175 -3.65 -4.73 2.25
N ILE A 176 -4.81 -5.03 2.85
CA ILE A 176 -5.72 -6.07 2.35
C ILE A 176 -6.95 -5.46 1.68
N LYS A 177 -7.51 -4.40 2.28
CA LYS A 177 -8.83 -3.87 1.90
C LYS A 177 -8.74 -2.84 0.79
N SER A 178 -9.54 -3.02 -0.25
CA SER A 178 -9.76 -2.02 -1.29
C SER A 178 -10.43 -0.74 -0.74
N ASN A 179 -10.43 0.31 -1.56
CA ASN A 179 -11.05 1.60 -1.28
C ASN A 179 -10.51 2.27 0.03
N LYS A 180 -9.22 2.09 0.24
CA LYS A 180 -8.40 2.79 1.23
C LYS A 180 -7.48 3.77 0.51
N HIS A 181 -6.77 4.60 1.25
CA HIS A 181 -5.78 5.49 0.64
C HIS A 181 -4.47 4.75 0.36
N ILE A 182 -3.71 5.31 -0.57
CA ILE A 182 -2.28 5.05 -0.73
C ILE A 182 -1.56 6.39 -0.84
N ILE A 183 -0.45 6.52 -0.14
CA ILE A 183 0.49 7.65 -0.28
C ILE A 183 1.74 7.12 -0.96
N ILE A 184 2.15 7.76 -2.04
CA ILE A 184 3.35 7.46 -2.82
C ILE A 184 4.26 8.68 -2.71
N GLN A 185 5.38 8.55 -2.04
CA GLN A 185 6.35 9.63 -1.84
C GLN A 185 7.63 9.31 -2.60
N ILE A 186 8.01 10.16 -3.52
CA ILE A 186 9.21 10.02 -4.33
C ILE A 186 10.26 10.95 -3.72
N GLY A 187 11.30 10.36 -3.16
CA GLY A 187 12.40 11.09 -2.55
C GLY A 187 13.35 11.71 -3.58
N LYS A 188 14.29 12.50 -3.10
CA LYS A 188 15.35 13.08 -3.93
C LYS A 188 16.23 11.94 -4.47
N PRO A 189 16.62 11.99 -5.74
CA PRO A 189 17.55 11.03 -6.31
C PRO A 189 18.89 11.03 -5.57
N ILE A 190 19.44 9.84 -5.33
CA ILE A 190 20.81 9.66 -4.85
C ILE A 190 21.66 9.42 -6.08
N GLU A 191 22.63 10.28 -6.33
CA GLU A 191 23.55 10.14 -7.47
C GLU A 191 24.65 9.14 -7.13
N VAL A 192 24.77 8.09 -7.94
CA VAL A 192 25.77 7.03 -7.70
C VAL A 192 27.18 7.56 -7.96
N SER A 193 27.31 8.53 -8.87
CA SER A 193 28.59 9.22 -9.19
C SER A 193 29.24 9.83 -7.96
N ASP A 194 28.48 10.33 -7.00
CA ASP A 194 29.01 10.97 -5.79
C ASP A 194 29.78 10.01 -4.87
N TYR A 195 29.59 8.71 -5.07
CA TYR A 195 30.22 7.64 -4.30
C TYR A 195 31.32 6.91 -5.08
N MET A 196 31.60 7.28 -6.34
CA MET A 196 32.53 6.53 -7.19
C MET A 196 33.99 6.66 -6.77
N GLU A 197 34.40 7.83 -6.28
CA GLU A 197 35.75 8.03 -5.74
C GLU A 197 35.99 7.08 -4.54
N LEU A 198 35.05 7.12 -3.58
CA LEU A 198 35.10 6.22 -2.42
C LEU A 198 35.00 4.75 -2.83
N TYR A 199 34.24 4.44 -3.92
CA TYR A 199 34.11 3.06 -4.42
C TYR A 199 35.41 2.56 -5.02
N SER A 200 36.19 3.40 -5.69
CA SER A 200 37.51 3.04 -6.21
C SER A 200 38.55 2.79 -5.12
N GLU A 201 38.47 3.51 -4.01
CA GLU A 201 39.34 3.33 -2.85
C GLU A 201 38.90 2.14 -1.98
N ASN A 202 37.61 2.08 -1.63
CA ASN A 202 37.03 1.07 -0.75
C ASN A 202 35.58 0.74 -1.13
N PRO A 203 35.35 -0.28 -1.97
CA PRO A 203 34.03 -0.68 -2.43
C PRO A 203 33.03 -1.02 -1.30
N VAL A 204 33.54 -1.55 -0.18
CA VAL A 204 32.68 -1.92 0.97
C VAL A 204 32.17 -0.68 1.69
N LEU A 205 33.06 0.29 1.92
CA LEU A 205 32.71 1.53 2.60
C LEU A 205 31.73 2.36 1.76
N ALA A 206 31.97 2.51 0.46
CA ALA A 206 31.06 3.19 -0.47
C ALA A 206 29.67 2.53 -0.52
N THR A 207 29.63 1.18 -0.58
CA THR A 207 28.37 0.43 -0.55
C THR A 207 27.61 0.65 0.75
N ASN A 208 28.29 0.72 1.89
CA ASN A 208 27.62 1.00 3.16
C ASN A 208 27.12 2.45 3.23
N ALA A 209 27.93 3.42 2.77
CA ALA A 209 27.52 4.83 2.76
C ALA A 209 26.25 5.09 1.93
N ILE A 210 26.19 4.61 0.69
CA ILE A 210 25.00 4.77 -0.15
C ILE A 210 23.81 3.97 0.36
N LYS A 211 24.02 2.80 0.99
CA LYS A 211 23.00 1.99 1.64
C LYS A 211 22.38 2.73 2.83
N ASP A 212 23.20 3.33 3.67
CA ASP A 212 22.73 4.05 4.86
C ASP A 212 21.97 5.33 4.46
N LYS A 213 22.43 6.02 3.40
CA LYS A 213 21.68 7.14 2.80
C LYS A 213 20.32 6.70 2.30
N LEU A 214 20.24 5.62 1.51
CA LEU A 214 18.95 5.09 1.02
C LEU A 214 18.05 4.66 2.18
N ARG A 215 18.60 4.04 3.23
CA ARG A 215 17.83 3.62 4.40
C ARG A 215 17.21 4.81 5.11
N THR A 216 17.99 5.86 5.37
CA THR A 216 17.50 7.10 6.00
C THR A 216 16.38 7.71 5.19
N ASP A 217 16.57 7.88 3.86
CA ASP A 217 15.56 8.44 2.99
C ASP A 217 14.26 7.61 2.97
N LEU A 218 14.34 6.28 2.99
CA LEU A 218 13.16 5.42 3.04
C LEU A 218 12.41 5.50 4.39
N ILE A 219 13.12 5.67 5.51
CA ILE A 219 12.51 5.90 6.83
C ILE A 219 11.71 7.21 6.82
N ASP A 220 12.29 8.27 6.27
CA ASP A 220 11.64 9.59 6.20
C ASP A 220 10.39 9.57 5.29
N LEU A 221 10.40 8.76 4.23
CA LEU A 221 9.32 8.67 3.25
C LEU A 221 8.23 7.66 3.62
N SER A 222 8.43 6.80 4.61
CA SER A 222 7.48 5.75 4.97
C SER A 222 7.07 5.83 6.45
N LEU A 223 6.04 5.07 6.83
CA LEU A 223 5.74 4.84 8.24
C LEU A 223 6.60 3.68 8.72
N ASN A 224 7.61 3.99 9.55
CA ASN A 224 8.53 2.99 10.11
C ASN A 224 8.24 2.80 11.61
N LEU A 225 7.66 1.66 11.98
CA LEU A 225 7.40 1.25 13.35
C LEU A 225 8.54 0.31 13.81
N ASP A 226 9.73 0.88 14.00
CA ASP A 226 10.95 0.12 14.32
C ASP A 226 11.02 -0.25 15.81
N SER A 227 10.05 -1.02 16.29
CA SER A 227 10.09 -1.60 17.61
C SER A 227 11.02 -2.82 17.68
N LYS A 228 11.64 -3.05 18.81
CA LYS A 228 12.50 -4.23 19.08
C LYS A 228 11.63 -5.48 19.26
N GLU A 229 10.63 -5.42 20.15
CA GLU A 229 9.79 -6.58 20.53
C GLU A 229 8.30 -6.25 20.64
N ASN A 230 7.91 -4.95 20.53
CA ASN A 230 6.57 -4.48 20.84
C ASN A 230 5.81 -3.92 19.63
N TYR A 231 5.99 -4.52 18.44
CA TYR A 231 5.39 -4.02 17.19
C TYR A 231 3.87 -3.84 17.27
N GLU A 232 3.14 -4.82 17.83
CA GLU A 232 1.67 -4.76 17.95
C GLU A 232 1.21 -3.60 18.86
N CYS A 233 1.97 -3.34 19.92
CA CYS A 233 1.76 -2.18 20.79
C CYS A 233 1.90 -0.87 20.00
N PHE A 234 2.98 -0.73 19.22
CA PHE A 234 3.21 0.44 18.38
C PHE A 234 2.07 0.65 17.38
N GLU A 235 1.65 -0.41 16.68
CA GLU A 235 0.57 -0.33 15.71
C GLU A 235 -0.76 0.10 16.37
N SER A 236 -1.06 -0.42 17.55
CA SER A 236 -2.28 -0.09 18.31
C SER A 236 -2.22 1.35 18.86
N ALA A 237 -1.09 1.73 19.49
CA ALA A 237 -0.89 3.07 20.02
C ALA A 237 -0.99 4.15 18.93
N VAL A 238 -0.38 3.92 17.76
CA VAL A 238 -0.50 4.82 16.59
C VAL A 238 -1.96 5.01 16.18
N LYS A 239 -2.75 3.94 16.09
CA LYS A 239 -4.18 4.02 15.72
C LYS A 239 -5.01 4.79 16.74
N ILE A 240 -4.71 4.63 18.04
CA ILE A 240 -5.44 5.26 19.15
C ILE A 240 -5.11 6.75 19.25
N THR A 241 -3.83 7.12 19.13
CA THR A 241 -3.32 8.47 19.43
C THR A 241 -3.26 9.39 18.21
N GLU A 242 -3.42 8.88 16.97
CA GLU A 242 -3.36 9.66 15.71
C GLU A 242 -4.13 10.99 15.76
N LYS A 243 -5.37 10.98 16.26
CA LYS A 243 -6.18 12.21 16.31
C LYS A 243 -5.65 13.20 17.35
N ALA A 244 -5.22 12.72 18.51
CA ALA A 244 -4.64 13.58 19.55
C ALA A 244 -3.33 14.23 19.08
N MET A 245 -2.49 13.49 18.36
CA MET A 245 -1.28 14.03 17.76
C MET A 245 -1.58 15.06 16.67
N LEU A 246 -2.60 14.85 15.83
CA LEU A 246 -3.04 15.86 14.85
C LEU A 246 -3.44 17.18 15.53
N ASP A 247 -4.21 17.09 16.62
CA ASP A 247 -4.66 18.24 17.37
C ASP A 247 -3.48 18.93 18.08
N ASP A 248 -2.53 18.18 18.63
CA ASP A 248 -1.31 18.67 19.26
C ASP A 248 -0.43 19.44 18.25
N LEU A 249 -0.25 18.88 17.06
CA LEU A 249 0.49 19.50 15.95
C LEU A 249 -0.28 20.62 15.25
N LYS A 250 -1.53 20.90 15.65
CA LYS A 250 -2.43 21.89 15.02
C LYS A 250 -2.60 21.68 13.51
N LEU A 251 -2.60 20.43 13.06
CA LEU A 251 -2.70 20.07 11.65
C LEU A 251 -4.17 19.82 11.25
N ALA A 252 -4.53 20.24 10.03
CA ALA A 252 -5.83 19.92 9.46
C ALA A 252 -6.02 18.41 9.30
N ASP A 253 -7.24 17.91 9.54
CA ASP A 253 -7.56 16.49 9.48
C ASP A 253 -7.74 16.01 8.03
N ASN A 254 -6.63 15.68 7.37
CA ASN A 254 -6.57 15.05 6.06
C ASN A 254 -5.61 13.86 6.06
N THR A 255 -5.61 13.06 5.00
CA THR A 255 -4.84 11.81 4.91
C THR A 255 -3.33 12.04 5.06
N LEU A 256 -2.78 13.08 4.43
CA LEU A 256 -1.36 13.38 4.51
C LEU A 256 -0.92 13.81 5.91
N ASN A 257 -1.69 14.68 6.55
CA ASN A 257 -1.39 15.13 7.90
C ASN A 257 -1.54 14.01 8.94
N ARG A 258 -2.48 13.09 8.74
CA ARG A 258 -2.58 11.87 9.53
C ARG A 258 -1.36 10.97 9.38
N PHE A 259 -0.82 10.87 8.17
CA PHE A 259 0.44 10.15 7.93
C PHE A 259 1.59 10.80 8.71
N LYS A 260 1.77 12.13 8.62
CA LYS A 260 2.78 12.87 9.40
C LYS A 260 2.62 12.70 10.91
N ALA A 261 1.37 12.73 11.40
CA ALA A 261 1.08 12.49 12.81
C ALA A 261 1.49 11.07 13.23
N ARG A 262 1.23 10.05 12.40
CA ARG A 262 1.65 8.66 12.65
C ARG A 262 3.16 8.51 12.67
N GLN A 263 3.89 9.18 11.77
CA GLN A 263 5.36 9.20 11.80
C GLN A 263 5.87 9.80 13.11
N LYS A 264 5.30 10.92 13.56
CA LYS A 264 5.69 11.56 14.82
C LYS A 264 5.37 10.72 16.06
N ILE A 265 4.27 9.96 16.03
CA ILE A 265 3.96 8.99 17.10
C ILE A 265 4.97 7.84 17.07
N ALA A 266 5.32 7.31 15.89
CA ALA A 266 6.30 6.25 15.77
C ALA A 266 7.66 6.65 16.35
N GLU A 267 8.13 7.85 16.01
CA GLU A 267 9.36 8.43 16.56
C GLU A 267 9.32 8.52 18.10
N LYS A 268 8.22 9.02 18.68
CA LYS A 268 8.05 9.10 20.13
C LYS A 268 8.06 7.71 20.78
N LEU A 269 7.37 6.72 20.19
CA LEU A 269 7.31 5.37 20.73
C LEU A 269 8.68 4.68 20.68
N ILE A 270 9.48 4.89 19.65
CA ILE A 270 10.86 4.39 19.55
C ILE A 270 11.71 4.99 20.68
N ASN A 271 11.65 6.30 20.87
CA ASN A 271 12.39 6.97 21.94
C ASN A 271 11.97 6.46 23.34
N ILE A 272 10.65 6.30 23.58
CA ILE A 272 10.14 5.74 24.84
C ILE A 272 10.63 4.30 25.04
N GLU A 273 10.65 3.47 23.99
CA GLU A 273 11.14 2.08 24.08
C GLU A 273 12.64 2.04 24.41
N ASP A 274 13.43 2.96 23.85
CA ASP A 274 14.87 3.04 24.09
C ASP A 274 15.19 3.58 25.49
N GLU A 275 14.43 4.55 25.99
CA GLU A 275 14.64 5.18 27.29
C GLU A 275 14.05 4.36 28.46
N ASN A 276 12.84 3.81 28.27
CA ASN A 276 12.12 3.11 29.33
C ASN A 276 11.12 2.08 28.78
N THR A 277 11.55 0.85 28.66
CA THR A 277 10.72 -0.26 28.18
C THR A 277 9.48 -0.52 29.05
N ASP A 278 9.50 -0.23 30.36
CA ASP A 278 8.35 -0.43 31.25
C ASP A 278 7.15 0.45 30.85
N ILE A 279 7.41 1.65 30.34
CA ILE A 279 6.34 2.51 29.82
C ILE A 279 5.69 1.87 28.59
N ILE A 280 6.46 1.26 27.70
CA ILE A 280 5.92 0.54 26.53
C ILE A 280 5.07 -0.66 26.97
N LEU A 281 5.53 -1.43 27.95
CA LEU A 281 4.76 -2.55 28.50
C LEU A 281 3.44 -2.07 29.12
N LYS A 282 3.44 -0.92 29.81
CA LYS A 282 2.22 -0.30 30.33
C LYS A 282 1.28 0.15 29.21
N ILE A 283 1.80 0.81 28.17
CA ILE A 283 1.00 1.20 26.98
C ILE A 283 0.39 -0.05 26.32
N ASN A 284 1.15 -1.14 26.20
CA ASN A 284 0.66 -2.39 25.63
C ASN A 284 -0.50 -2.98 26.42
N ALA A 285 -0.37 -3.06 27.75
CA ALA A 285 -1.45 -3.54 28.61
C ALA A 285 -2.72 -2.69 28.47
N LEU A 286 -2.59 -1.37 28.48
CA LEU A 286 -3.70 -0.44 28.28
C LEU A 286 -4.34 -0.58 26.89
N CYS A 287 -3.55 -0.82 25.83
CA CYS A 287 -4.07 -1.05 24.47
C CYS A 287 -4.89 -2.34 24.40
N ILE A 288 -4.41 -3.43 25.03
CA ILE A 288 -5.11 -4.71 25.08
C ILE A 288 -6.43 -4.57 25.85
N ASP A 289 -6.43 -3.90 27.00
CA ASP A 289 -7.64 -3.70 27.80
C ASP A 289 -8.64 -2.80 27.04
N LEU A 290 -8.18 -1.73 26.41
CA LEU A 290 -9.01 -0.88 25.57
C LEU A 290 -9.66 -1.65 24.43
N GLU A 291 -8.94 -2.53 23.76
CA GLU A 291 -9.48 -3.34 22.66
C GLU A 291 -10.53 -4.32 23.15
N LYS A 292 -10.31 -5.00 24.28
CA LYS A 292 -11.28 -5.91 24.91
C LYS A 292 -12.59 -5.17 25.24
N GLU A 293 -12.48 -4.03 25.92
CA GLU A 293 -13.65 -3.22 26.29
C GLU A 293 -14.40 -2.69 25.06
N MET A 294 -13.68 -2.25 24.04
CA MET A 294 -14.29 -1.80 22.80
C MET A 294 -15.02 -2.91 22.05
N VAL A 295 -14.47 -4.14 22.03
CA VAL A 295 -15.14 -5.33 21.45
C VAL A 295 -16.39 -5.64 22.25
N HIS A 296 -16.32 -5.68 23.60
CA HIS A 296 -17.46 -5.90 24.48
C HIS A 296 -18.59 -4.90 24.22
N LEU A 297 -18.27 -3.62 24.12
CA LEU A 297 -19.24 -2.57 23.80
C LEU A 297 -19.64 -2.53 22.31
N GLY A 298 -18.99 -3.32 21.43
CA GLY A 298 -19.17 -3.30 19.98
C GLY A 298 -18.92 -1.91 19.37
N LEU A 299 -18.03 -1.14 19.97
CA LEU A 299 -17.58 0.15 19.48
C LEU A 299 -16.37 -0.04 18.56
N LYS A 300 -16.17 0.90 17.64
CA LYS A 300 -14.95 1.01 16.83
C LYS A 300 -14.17 2.25 17.25
N PRO A 301 -12.82 2.27 17.12
CA PRO A 301 -11.99 3.43 17.48
C PRO A 301 -12.48 4.76 16.90
N VAL A 302 -13.10 4.73 15.72
CA VAL A 302 -13.68 5.91 15.05
C VAL A 302 -14.84 6.53 15.83
N ALA A 303 -15.57 5.75 16.63
CA ALA A 303 -16.69 6.25 17.42
C ALA A 303 -16.22 7.16 18.56
N LEU A 304 -15.01 6.90 19.10
CA LEU A 304 -14.40 7.67 20.19
C LEU A 304 -13.70 8.96 19.72
N LYS A 305 -13.48 9.12 18.42
CA LYS A 305 -12.74 10.27 17.85
C LYS A 305 -13.62 11.49 17.56
N ARG A 306 -14.94 11.43 17.76
CA ARG A 306 -15.90 12.46 17.31
C ARG A 306 -16.62 13.17 18.46
N LYS A 307 -16.94 14.45 18.24
CA LYS A 307 -17.91 15.17 19.09
C LYS A 307 -19.25 14.43 19.04
N GLU A 308 -19.96 14.42 20.15
CA GLU A 308 -21.29 13.82 20.23
C GLU A 308 -22.24 14.40 19.17
N SER A 309 -22.89 13.51 18.41
CA SER A 309 -23.92 13.92 17.46
C SER A 309 -25.25 14.15 18.20
N SER A 310 -26.02 15.18 17.80
CA SER A 310 -27.37 15.37 18.33
C SER A 310 -28.27 14.19 17.95
N LEU A 311 -29.27 13.92 18.78
CA LEU A 311 -30.23 12.84 18.51
C LEU A 311 -30.97 13.08 17.18
N MET A 312 -31.37 14.33 16.91
CA MET A 312 -32.02 14.71 15.66
C MET A 312 -31.14 14.40 14.43
N ALA A 313 -29.84 14.73 14.50
CA ALA A 313 -28.93 14.43 13.41
C ALA A 313 -28.78 12.91 13.15
N ILE A 314 -28.83 12.10 14.22
CA ILE A 314 -28.77 10.63 14.10
C ILE A 314 -30.04 10.10 13.44
N ILE A 315 -31.22 10.61 13.82
CA ILE A 315 -32.52 10.22 13.25
C ILE A 315 -32.59 10.61 11.77
N LEU A 316 -32.25 11.85 11.43
CA LEU A 316 -32.26 12.33 10.03
C LEU A 316 -31.27 11.52 9.15
N GLU A 317 -30.09 11.21 9.68
CA GLU A 317 -29.14 10.35 8.96
C GLU A 317 -29.69 8.93 8.76
N GLY A 318 -30.40 8.37 9.73
CA GLY A 318 -31.07 7.07 9.62
C GLY A 318 -32.18 7.07 8.54
N LEU A 319 -33.03 8.08 8.51
CA LEU A 319 -34.07 8.25 7.48
C LEU A 319 -33.47 8.41 6.08
N PHE A 320 -32.39 9.19 5.96
CA PHE A 320 -31.67 9.33 4.70
C PHE A 320 -31.06 8.00 4.22
N LEU A 321 -30.49 7.20 5.13
CA LEU A 321 -29.95 5.88 4.80
C LEU A 321 -31.06 4.91 4.39
N LEU A 322 -32.23 4.98 5.03
CA LEU A 322 -33.40 4.19 4.65
C LEU A 322 -33.86 4.53 3.22
N PHE A 323 -33.93 5.82 2.88
CA PHE A 323 -34.25 6.29 1.53
C PHE A 323 -33.23 5.78 0.48
N LEU A 324 -31.96 5.65 0.84
CA LEU A 324 -30.92 5.15 -0.07
C LEU A 324 -30.87 3.61 -0.15
N THR A 325 -31.68 2.88 0.62
CA THR A 325 -31.64 1.40 0.65
C THR A 325 -31.86 0.76 -0.72
N PRO A 326 -32.79 1.21 -1.60
CA PRO A 326 -32.93 0.61 -2.93
C PRO A 326 -31.64 0.71 -3.76
N VAL A 327 -30.98 1.86 -3.74
CA VAL A 327 -29.71 2.08 -4.45
C VAL A 327 -28.60 1.17 -3.88
N PHE A 328 -28.58 1.03 -2.55
CA PHE A 328 -27.65 0.13 -1.87
C PHE A 328 -27.86 -1.31 -2.31
N VAL A 329 -29.11 -1.81 -2.29
CA VAL A 329 -29.43 -3.20 -2.63
C VAL A 329 -29.09 -3.48 -4.11
N THR A 330 -29.51 -2.61 -5.04
CA THR A 330 -29.18 -2.77 -6.46
C THR A 330 -27.67 -2.80 -6.68
N GLY A 331 -26.94 -1.82 -6.16
CA GLY A 331 -25.50 -1.77 -6.33
C GLY A 331 -24.79 -2.95 -5.66
N PHE A 332 -25.28 -3.44 -4.51
CA PHE A 332 -24.74 -4.62 -3.83
C PHE A 332 -24.95 -5.87 -4.68
N LEU A 333 -26.16 -6.14 -5.18
CA LEU A 333 -26.46 -7.34 -5.96
C LEU A 333 -25.64 -7.40 -7.24
N LEU A 334 -25.55 -6.30 -7.98
CA LEU A 334 -24.76 -6.23 -9.23
C LEU A 334 -23.26 -6.43 -9.00
N ASN A 335 -22.75 -6.05 -7.83
CA ASN A 335 -21.32 -6.12 -7.53
C ASN A 335 -20.93 -7.27 -6.58
N PHE A 336 -21.89 -8.05 -6.09
CA PHE A 336 -21.63 -9.15 -5.16
C PHE A 336 -20.68 -10.18 -5.79
N LEU A 337 -21.06 -10.76 -6.93
CA LEU A 337 -20.25 -11.80 -7.59
C LEU A 337 -18.87 -11.29 -8.04
N PRO A 338 -18.74 -10.16 -8.78
CA PRO A 338 -17.43 -9.67 -9.19
C PRO A 338 -16.50 -9.34 -8.02
N PHE A 339 -17.05 -8.92 -6.87
CA PHE A 339 -16.27 -8.58 -5.69
C PHE A 339 -15.89 -9.80 -4.84
N PHE A 340 -16.79 -10.74 -4.65
CA PHE A 340 -16.54 -11.90 -3.78
C PHE A 340 -15.82 -13.05 -4.49
N SER A 341 -15.95 -13.19 -5.81
CA SER A 341 -15.25 -14.24 -6.56
C SER A 341 -13.72 -14.18 -6.42
N PRO A 342 -13.04 -13.02 -6.47
CA PRO A 342 -11.62 -12.93 -6.17
C PRO A 342 -11.26 -13.42 -4.76
N VAL A 343 -12.09 -13.08 -3.76
CA VAL A 343 -11.88 -13.50 -2.38
C VAL A 343 -12.06 -15.00 -2.24
N TYR A 344 -13.10 -15.57 -2.86
CA TYR A 344 -13.36 -17.00 -2.86
C TYR A 344 -12.22 -17.78 -3.53
N ILE A 345 -11.79 -17.35 -4.73
CA ILE A 345 -10.71 -18.00 -5.48
C ILE A 345 -9.41 -17.93 -4.68
N ARG A 346 -9.08 -16.79 -4.07
CA ARG A 346 -7.90 -16.63 -3.21
C ARG A 346 -7.91 -17.64 -2.05
N LYS A 347 -9.06 -17.80 -1.37
CA LYS A 347 -9.18 -18.68 -0.19
C LYS A 347 -9.19 -20.16 -0.56
N ASN A 348 -9.92 -20.54 -1.58
CA ASN A 348 -10.26 -21.93 -1.85
C ASN A 348 -9.43 -22.56 -2.97
N VAL A 349 -9.00 -21.77 -3.96
CA VAL A 349 -8.18 -22.27 -5.09
C VAL A 349 -6.71 -22.04 -4.83
N PHE A 350 -6.30 -20.78 -4.58
CA PHE A 350 -4.89 -20.46 -4.31
C PHE A 350 -4.46 -20.79 -2.88
N LYS A 351 -5.40 -20.90 -1.93
CA LYS A 351 -5.14 -21.18 -0.51
C LYS A 351 -4.03 -20.28 0.07
N ALA A 352 -4.00 -19.01 -0.36
CA ALA A 352 -2.97 -18.07 0.04
C ALA A 352 -3.04 -17.83 1.55
N GLN A 353 -1.93 -18.07 2.25
CA GLN A 353 -1.82 -17.91 3.70
C GLN A 353 -1.19 -16.57 4.08
N PHE A 354 -0.23 -16.08 3.29
CA PHE A 354 0.48 -14.86 3.59
C PHE A 354 -0.34 -13.62 3.20
N GLU A 355 -0.68 -12.80 4.18
CA GLU A 355 -1.56 -11.65 4.03
C GLU A 355 -1.06 -10.61 3.00
N GLY A 356 0.26 -10.44 2.88
CA GLY A 356 0.89 -9.53 1.92
C GLY A 356 0.58 -9.83 0.45
N PHE A 357 0.07 -11.05 0.13
CA PHE A 357 -0.40 -11.38 -1.23
C PHE A 357 -1.91 -11.18 -1.44
N PHE A 358 -2.68 -10.92 -0.37
CA PHE A 358 -4.13 -10.92 -0.46
C PHE A 358 -4.68 -9.85 -1.40
N SER A 359 -4.22 -8.63 -1.27
CA SER A 359 -4.63 -7.53 -2.16
C SER A 359 -4.16 -7.75 -3.59
N SER A 360 -2.93 -8.23 -3.78
CA SER A 360 -2.36 -8.52 -5.10
C SER A 360 -3.18 -9.56 -5.86
N LEU A 361 -3.56 -10.67 -5.20
CA LEU A 361 -4.42 -11.70 -5.79
C LEU A 361 -5.84 -11.19 -6.03
N GLN A 362 -6.43 -10.48 -5.07
CA GLN A 362 -7.77 -9.92 -5.22
C GLN A 362 -7.83 -8.87 -6.33
N PHE A 363 -6.81 -8.02 -6.44
CA PHE A 363 -6.70 -7.04 -7.51
C PHE A 363 -6.51 -7.70 -8.86
N GLY A 364 -5.54 -8.62 -8.99
CA GLY A 364 -5.26 -9.32 -10.25
C GLY A 364 -6.45 -10.13 -10.76
N LEU A 365 -7.18 -10.83 -9.88
CA LEU A 365 -8.41 -11.52 -10.21
C LEU A 365 -9.54 -10.53 -10.52
N GLY A 366 -9.64 -9.43 -9.76
CA GLY A 366 -10.65 -8.38 -9.97
C GLY A 366 -10.58 -7.73 -11.34
N ILE A 367 -9.37 -7.50 -11.87
CA ILE A 367 -9.16 -6.97 -13.23
C ILE A 367 -9.91 -7.82 -14.29
N ILE A 368 -10.07 -9.11 -14.04
CA ILE A 368 -10.73 -10.06 -14.94
C ILE A 368 -12.20 -10.25 -14.55
N THR A 369 -12.48 -10.48 -13.27
CA THR A 369 -13.83 -10.84 -12.82
C THR A 369 -14.83 -9.70 -13.01
N PHE A 370 -14.46 -8.45 -12.76
CA PHE A 370 -15.39 -7.33 -12.95
C PHE A 370 -15.86 -7.19 -14.41
N PRO A 371 -14.99 -7.10 -15.43
CA PRO A 371 -15.44 -7.06 -16.81
C PRO A 371 -16.28 -8.27 -17.23
N VAL A 372 -15.87 -9.48 -16.81
CA VAL A 372 -16.58 -10.72 -17.17
C VAL A 372 -18.00 -10.72 -16.60
N PHE A 373 -18.17 -10.47 -15.30
CA PHE A 373 -19.49 -10.45 -14.67
C PHE A 373 -20.36 -9.30 -15.20
N TYR A 374 -19.79 -8.12 -15.41
CA TYR A 374 -20.54 -6.99 -15.98
C TYR A 374 -21.03 -7.30 -17.38
N THR A 375 -20.22 -7.96 -18.19
CA THR A 375 -20.64 -8.39 -19.54
C THR A 375 -21.77 -9.42 -19.45
N ILE A 376 -21.64 -10.46 -18.63
CA ILE A 376 -22.68 -11.49 -18.44
C ILE A 376 -24.00 -10.85 -17.96
N GLN A 377 -23.95 -10.01 -16.94
CA GLN A 377 -25.12 -9.32 -16.39
C GLN A 377 -25.78 -8.41 -17.43
N THR A 378 -24.98 -7.73 -18.25
CA THR A 378 -25.48 -6.87 -19.31
C THR A 378 -26.15 -7.66 -20.43
N LEU A 379 -25.59 -8.80 -20.81
CA LEU A 379 -26.22 -9.70 -21.78
C LEU A 379 -27.56 -10.24 -21.26
N LEU A 380 -27.61 -10.69 -20.03
CA LEU A 380 -28.84 -11.15 -19.36
C LEU A 380 -29.88 -10.03 -19.28
N PHE A 381 -29.47 -8.82 -18.91
CA PHE A 381 -30.35 -7.65 -18.87
C PHE A 381 -30.94 -7.35 -20.26
N GLY A 382 -30.12 -7.38 -21.31
CA GLY A 382 -30.57 -7.17 -22.69
C GLY A 382 -31.60 -8.22 -23.16
N LEU A 383 -31.34 -9.50 -22.82
CA LEU A 383 -32.27 -10.60 -23.19
C LEU A 383 -33.60 -10.50 -22.45
N ILE A 384 -33.61 -10.08 -21.18
CA ILE A 384 -34.84 -10.03 -20.38
C ILE A 384 -35.65 -8.76 -20.62
N SER A 385 -34.97 -7.61 -20.78
CA SER A 385 -35.63 -6.30 -20.83
C SER A 385 -36.23 -5.95 -22.17
N GLY A 386 -35.71 -6.52 -23.27
CA GLY A 386 -36.08 -6.14 -24.62
C GLY A 386 -35.76 -4.68 -25.00
N LEU A 387 -34.95 -3.98 -24.20
CA LEU A 387 -34.62 -2.57 -24.43
C LEU A 387 -33.60 -2.39 -25.55
N SER A 388 -33.56 -1.17 -26.10
CA SER A 388 -32.62 -0.82 -27.17
C SER A 388 -31.16 -0.85 -26.72
N GLY A 389 -30.22 -0.97 -27.66
CA GLY A 389 -28.79 -1.06 -27.42
C GLY A 389 -28.24 0.09 -26.56
N LEU A 390 -28.81 1.29 -26.63
CA LEU A 390 -28.42 2.43 -25.77
C LEU A 390 -28.65 2.16 -24.29
N TRP A 391 -29.80 1.58 -23.92
CA TRP A 391 -30.11 1.24 -22.54
C TRP A 391 -29.24 0.08 -22.02
N ILE A 392 -28.92 -0.88 -22.89
CA ILE A 392 -28.01 -2.00 -22.57
C ILE A 392 -26.62 -1.46 -22.30
N ALA A 393 -26.10 -0.54 -23.13
CA ALA A 393 -24.82 0.12 -22.90
C ALA A 393 -24.84 0.97 -21.63
N ALA A 394 -25.90 1.74 -21.37
CA ALA A 394 -26.06 2.52 -20.16
C ALA A 394 -26.02 1.62 -18.91
N PHE A 395 -26.68 0.45 -18.94
CA PHE A 395 -26.65 -0.52 -17.85
C PHE A 395 -25.23 -1.04 -17.60
N PHE A 396 -24.46 -1.39 -18.66
CA PHE A 396 -23.08 -1.82 -18.52
C PHE A 396 -22.25 -0.80 -17.75
N PHE A 397 -22.28 0.47 -18.14
CA PHE A 397 -21.49 1.51 -17.49
C PHE A 397 -22.02 1.92 -16.12
N ALA A 398 -23.30 1.72 -15.81
CA ALA A 398 -23.91 2.05 -14.53
C ALA A 398 -23.49 1.08 -13.40
N GLN A 399 -23.14 -0.17 -13.70
CA GLN A 399 -22.85 -1.20 -12.71
C GLN A 399 -21.70 -0.79 -11.76
N PHE A 400 -20.61 -0.23 -12.31
CA PHE A 400 -19.45 0.19 -11.51
C PHE A 400 -19.76 1.37 -10.58
N PRO A 401 -20.31 2.51 -11.00
CA PRO A 401 -20.68 3.61 -10.09
C PRO A 401 -21.74 3.19 -9.07
N LEU A 402 -22.72 2.35 -9.43
CA LEU A 402 -23.67 1.79 -8.46
C LEU A 402 -22.98 0.96 -7.37
N GLY A 403 -21.98 0.15 -7.73
CA GLY A 403 -21.16 -0.59 -6.76
C GLY A 403 -20.37 0.33 -5.82
N LYS A 404 -19.76 1.38 -6.34
CA LYS A 404 -19.07 2.39 -5.52
C LYS A 404 -20.03 3.13 -4.59
N LEU A 405 -21.20 3.51 -5.09
CA LEU A 405 -22.24 4.18 -4.28
C LEU A 405 -22.76 3.25 -3.18
N SER A 406 -23.03 1.99 -3.49
CA SER A 406 -23.43 0.97 -2.52
C SER A 406 -22.37 0.83 -1.40
N LEU A 407 -21.09 0.78 -1.75
CA LEU A 407 -20.01 0.72 -0.76
C LEU A 407 -19.93 1.99 0.12
N LEU A 408 -20.19 3.17 -0.44
CA LEU A 408 -20.25 4.42 0.32
C LEU A 408 -21.43 4.42 1.30
N ILE A 409 -22.62 3.99 0.85
CA ILE A 409 -23.82 3.84 1.70
C ILE A 409 -23.54 2.84 2.83
N TYR A 410 -22.96 1.69 2.52
CA TYR A 410 -22.57 0.69 3.53
C TYR A 410 -21.61 1.27 4.58
N LYS A 411 -20.57 1.99 4.15
CA LYS A 411 -19.63 2.63 5.08
C LYS A 411 -20.31 3.69 5.96
N ARG A 412 -21.24 4.44 5.39
CA ARG A 412 -22.03 5.46 6.12
C ARG A 412 -22.95 4.80 7.13
N PHE A 413 -23.63 3.73 6.74
CA PHE A 413 -24.49 2.93 7.62
C PHE A 413 -23.69 2.33 8.80
N ARG A 414 -22.52 1.77 8.56
CA ARG A 414 -21.64 1.27 9.64
C ARG A 414 -21.19 2.37 10.61
N LYS A 415 -20.97 3.59 10.11
CA LYS A 415 -20.66 4.75 10.96
C LYS A 415 -21.87 5.20 11.76
N TRP A 416 -23.04 5.18 11.16
CA TRP A 416 -24.31 5.53 11.81
C TRP A 416 -24.64 4.58 12.96
N ILE A 417 -24.53 3.27 12.77
CA ILE A 417 -24.68 2.30 13.86
C ILE A 417 -23.74 2.64 15.03
N GLY A 418 -22.48 2.96 14.75
CA GLY A 418 -21.52 3.37 15.79
C GLY A 418 -21.96 4.62 16.55
N LYS A 419 -22.55 5.63 15.87
CA LYS A 419 -23.09 6.83 16.52
C LYS A 419 -24.29 6.52 17.40
N VAL A 420 -25.23 5.69 16.91
CA VAL A 420 -26.41 5.26 17.68
C VAL A 420 -25.96 4.56 18.96
N ARG A 421 -25.04 3.60 18.83
CA ARG A 421 -24.54 2.81 19.97
C ARG A 421 -23.83 3.67 21.00
N TYR A 422 -22.91 4.54 20.55
CA TYR A 422 -22.21 5.48 21.42
C TYR A 422 -23.21 6.38 22.17
N LYS A 423 -24.19 6.96 21.46
CA LYS A 423 -25.22 7.83 22.08
C LYS A 423 -26.09 7.12 23.11
N THR A 424 -26.43 5.85 22.86
CA THR A 424 -27.18 5.00 23.79
C THR A 424 -26.37 4.75 25.07
N LEU A 425 -25.09 4.40 24.95
CA LEU A 425 -24.20 4.17 26.10
C LEU A 425 -23.94 5.45 26.89
N SER A 426 -23.73 6.57 26.19
CA SER A 426 -23.57 7.90 26.83
C SER A 426 -24.80 8.32 27.63
N LYS A 427 -26.02 8.19 27.06
CA LYS A 427 -27.28 8.48 27.77
C LYS A 427 -27.50 7.62 29.01
N ARG A 428 -27.05 6.34 28.95
CA ARG A 428 -27.17 5.42 30.10
C ARG A 428 -26.07 5.64 31.14
N ASN A 429 -25.19 6.59 30.92
CA ASN A 429 -24.05 6.88 31.80
C ASN A 429 -23.19 5.64 32.09
N SER A 430 -23.02 4.77 31.05
CA SER A 430 -22.38 3.46 31.17
C SER A 430 -21.00 3.54 31.81
N PRO A 431 -20.73 2.78 32.90
CA PRO A 431 -19.41 2.69 33.51
C PRO A 431 -18.34 2.22 32.53
N ASP A 432 -18.69 1.26 31.69
CA ASP A 432 -17.76 0.66 30.72
C ASP A 432 -17.34 1.68 29.65
N LEU A 433 -18.28 2.56 29.22
CA LEU A 433 -17.91 3.66 28.31
C LEU A 433 -16.96 4.67 28.97
N LYS A 434 -17.15 4.96 30.25
CA LYS A 434 -16.22 5.82 31.01
C LYS A 434 -14.85 5.17 31.12
N ASN A 435 -14.81 3.85 31.38
CA ASN A 435 -13.56 3.08 31.42
C ASN A 435 -12.82 3.15 30.07
N VAL A 436 -13.50 2.92 28.95
CA VAL A 436 -12.92 3.04 27.59
C VAL A 436 -12.34 4.43 27.33
N ILE A 437 -13.05 5.49 27.75
CA ILE A 437 -12.55 6.87 27.60
C ILE A 437 -11.30 7.09 28.46
N ASN A 438 -11.31 6.60 29.70
CA ASN A 438 -10.17 6.72 30.61
C ASN A 438 -8.94 5.97 30.10
N LEU A 439 -9.07 4.70 29.70
CA LEU A 439 -7.99 3.91 29.11
C LEU A 439 -7.39 4.63 27.90
N ARG A 440 -8.24 5.14 27.00
CA ARG A 440 -7.78 5.90 25.84
C ARG A 440 -7.01 7.16 26.23
N THR A 441 -7.46 7.89 27.23
CA THR A 441 -6.80 9.11 27.72
C THR A 441 -5.42 8.77 28.30
N GLN A 442 -5.32 7.75 29.14
CA GLN A 442 -4.03 7.29 29.69
C GLN A 442 -3.02 6.92 28.60
N ILE A 443 -3.47 6.22 27.53
CA ILE A 443 -2.59 5.88 26.39
C ILE A 443 -2.10 7.16 25.70
N ILE A 444 -3.01 8.12 25.47
CA ILE A 444 -2.65 9.40 24.83
C ILE A 444 -1.63 10.17 25.68
N ASP A 445 -1.86 10.26 26.99
CA ASP A 445 -0.99 10.99 27.89
C ASP A 445 0.42 10.36 27.95
N LEU A 446 0.51 9.04 28.04
CA LEU A 446 1.79 8.33 28.02
C LEU A 446 2.56 8.51 26.70
N VAL A 447 1.87 8.46 25.56
CA VAL A 447 2.50 8.60 24.24
C VAL A 447 2.84 10.06 23.92
N LEU A 448 2.03 11.02 24.34
CA LEU A 448 2.29 12.44 24.09
C LEU A 448 3.23 13.07 25.14
N GLY A 449 3.42 12.43 26.30
CA GLY A 449 4.20 12.96 27.43
C GLY A 449 3.46 14.09 28.15
N LYS A 450 2.16 13.91 28.42
CA LYS A 450 1.28 14.88 29.10
C LYS A 450 0.93 14.40 30.49
#